data_a709bc01d499d492b05e377a10f7ad97
#
_entry.id   a709bc01d499d492b05e377a10f7ad97
#
_cell.length_a   1.000
_cell.length_b   1.000
_cell.length_c   1.000
_cell.angle_alpha   90.00
_cell.angle_beta   90.00
_cell.angle_gamma   90.00
#
_symmetry.space_group_name_H-M   'P 1'
#
loop_
_entity.id
_entity.type
_entity.pdbx_description
1 polymer ?
#
loop_
_entity_poly.entity_id
_entity_poly.type
_entity_poly.pdbx_seq_one_letter_code
_entity_poly.pdbx_strand_id
1 'polypeptide(L)'
;MILTRIFTRHTKLQSERITFNIVNRFRSSQSCDDRQEKYAVVSLYHLNRIENVDKVSRDVMRWLQYVEATGRFQINKQGVNCQLCFKTLDNLEPFKQLLSEQLDVNEGDLRAKVHLADFNVFKKLRVKQKLLEYLDDDADISDRGEHLDSEAWNEILDTDDEALVLDIRNGWEWDVGRFKQAERPGYQRFKQFTQMVEEVVDTVKEDRERKVMMYCTGGIRCELFSSMLKKEGVKNVFQLQDGVLGYGSGSVEDSRHWEGNLFVFDDRLVVPIDGVVGGDKDKPVSVCRFCGAVTHMVYNCNSLQCNAVFVACMQCAAEKQGFCSEQCCRVTSPDHQFVARNTRQWRGKLIGRGHHYRELMTNMARNN
;
A
#
# COMPACT_ATOMS: atom_id res chain seq x y z
N MET A 1 38.16 -14.63 -27.83
CA MET A 1 38.21 -13.94 -26.51
C MET A 1 38.21 -12.40 -26.55
N ILE A 2 38.55 -11.76 -27.66
CA ILE A 2 38.59 -10.28 -27.77
C ILE A 2 37.21 -9.68 -28.14
N LEU A 3 36.43 -10.37 -28.95
CA LEU A 3 35.09 -9.89 -29.38
C LEU A 3 34.04 -9.88 -28.25
N THR A 4 34.12 -10.78 -27.29
CA THR A 4 33.17 -10.82 -26.14
C THR A 4 33.36 -9.64 -25.15
N ARG A 5 34.60 -9.11 -25.07
CA ARG A 5 34.90 -7.95 -24.22
C ARG A 5 34.47 -6.61 -24.85
N ILE A 6 34.33 -6.53 -26.18
CA ILE A 6 33.89 -5.32 -26.87
C ILE A 6 32.37 -5.18 -26.77
N PHE A 7 31.61 -6.28 -26.87
CA PHE A 7 30.15 -6.27 -26.73
C PHE A 7 29.70 -5.89 -25.32
N THR A 8 30.34 -6.42 -24.26
CA THR A 8 30.02 -6.07 -22.87
C THR A 8 30.38 -4.63 -22.50
N ARG A 9 31.37 -4.03 -23.14
CA ARG A 9 31.71 -2.61 -22.94
C ARG A 9 30.73 -1.67 -23.67
N HIS A 10 30.23 -2.07 -24.85
CA HIS A 10 29.27 -1.26 -25.61
C HIS A 10 27.90 -1.18 -24.94
N THR A 11 27.38 -2.30 -24.43
CA THR A 11 26.12 -2.35 -23.68
C THR A 11 26.20 -1.59 -22.35
N LYS A 12 27.34 -1.64 -21.65
CA LYS A 12 27.55 -0.89 -20.41
C LYS A 12 27.61 0.64 -20.67
N LEU A 13 28.26 1.06 -21.75
CA LEU A 13 28.31 2.47 -22.16
C LEU A 13 26.96 2.99 -22.68
N GLN A 14 26.13 2.15 -23.31
CA GLN A 14 24.79 2.55 -23.71
C GLN A 14 23.85 2.71 -22.50
N SER A 15 23.87 1.78 -21.51
CA SER A 15 23.05 1.92 -20.31
C SER A 15 23.47 3.14 -19.45
N GLU A 16 24.76 3.40 -19.33
CA GLU A 16 25.29 4.58 -18.65
C GLU A 16 24.96 5.89 -19.41
N ARG A 17 24.91 5.85 -20.75
CA ARG A 17 24.47 7.01 -21.57
C ARG A 17 22.97 7.26 -21.49
N ILE A 18 22.14 6.22 -21.44
CA ILE A 18 20.69 6.35 -21.32
C ILE A 18 20.35 6.95 -19.93
N THR A 19 20.90 6.43 -18.86
CA THR A 19 20.73 6.98 -17.51
C THR A 19 21.24 8.43 -17.41
N PHE A 20 22.40 8.73 -18.03
CA PHE A 20 22.98 10.06 -18.04
C PHE A 20 22.20 11.07 -18.92
N ASN A 21 21.63 10.60 -20.03
CA ASN A 21 20.83 11.46 -20.94
C ASN A 21 19.44 11.77 -20.35
N ILE A 22 18.79 10.81 -19.69
CA ILE A 22 17.54 11.05 -18.95
C ILE A 22 17.78 12.11 -17.88
N VAL A 23 18.84 11.97 -17.10
CA VAL A 23 19.23 12.91 -16.04
C VAL A 23 19.50 14.34 -16.56
N ASN A 24 20.20 14.48 -17.70
CA ASN A 24 20.55 15.82 -18.23
C ASN A 24 19.39 16.50 -18.95
N ARG A 25 18.43 15.77 -19.50
CA ARG A 25 17.28 16.34 -20.21
C ARG A 25 16.35 17.13 -19.28
N PHE A 26 16.35 16.83 -18.00
CA PHE A 26 15.48 17.46 -16.99
C PHE A 26 16.16 18.51 -16.09
N ARG A 27 17.47 18.79 -16.31
CA ARG A 27 18.18 19.85 -15.57
C ARG A 27 17.82 21.29 -15.97
N SER A 28 17.06 21.49 -17.04
CA SER A 28 16.88 22.82 -17.67
C SER A 28 15.58 23.55 -17.31
N SER A 29 14.74 23.04 -16.37
CA SER A 29 13.43 23.64 -16.08
C SER A 29 13.16 23.90 -14.59
N GLN A 30 14.14 24.33 -13.79
CA GLN A 30 13.87 24.81 -12.45
C GLN A 30 13.69 26.32 -12.44
N SER A 31 12.42 26.77 -12.33
CA SER A 31 12.07 28.13 -11.89
C SER A 31 11.75 28.09 -10.39
N CYS A 32 12.43 28.93 -9.63
CA CYS A 32 12.15 29.19 -8.21
C CYS A 32 10.76 29.83 -8.04
N ASP A 33 9.86 29.12 -7.35
CA ASP A 33 8.61 29.70 -6.83
C ASP A 33 8.46 29.22 -5.37
N ASP A 34 8.22 30.13 -4.44
CA ASP A 34 8.14 29.94 -2.98
C ASP A 34 6.89 29.15 -2.54
N ARG A 35 6.61 28.02 -3.20
CA ARG A 35 5.59 27.06 -2.74
C ARG A 35 6.27 26.01 -1.86
N GLN A 36 5.79 25.84 -0.65
CA GLN A 36 6.17 24.79 0.25
C GLN A 36 6.26 23.46 -0.51
N GLU A 37 7.48 22.94 -0.73
CA GLU A 37 7.71 21.73 -1.52
C GLU A 37 6.96 20.57 -0.91
N LYS A 38 5.96 20.04 -1.63
CA LYS A 38 5.23 18.84 -1.23
C LYS A 38 5.91 17.62 -1.79
N TYR A 39 6.08 16.62 -0.95
CA TYR A 39 6.56 15.30 -1.37
C TYR A 39 5.50 14.58 -2.20
N ALA A 40 5.89 13.95 -3.30
CA ALA A 40 5.02 13.09 -4.10
C ALA A 40 5.13 11.64 -3.62
N VAL A 41 4.05 11.12 -3.05
CA VAL A 41 3.93 9.70 -2.64
C VAL A 41 3.27 8.93 -3.75
N VAL A 42 4.04 8.04 -4.39
CA VAL A 42 3.64 7.29 -5.58
C VAL A 42 3.40 5.84 -5.21
N SER A 43 2.23 5.31 -5.56
CA SER A 43 1.92 3.88 -5.53
C SER A 43 1.71 3.38 -6.96
N LEU A 44 2.44 2.35 -7.36
CA LEU A 44 2.35 1.74 -8.67
C LEU A 44 2.65 0.26 -8.56
N TYR A 45 1.90 -0.56 -9.27
CA TYR A 45 2.31 -1.93 -9.61
C TYR A 45 2.10 -2.19 -11.11
N HIS A 46 2.87 -3.11 -11.64
CA HIS A 46 2.67 -3.61 -12.99
C HIS A 46 3.07 -5.08 -13.04
N LEU A 47 2.17 -5.92 -13.54
CA LEU A 47 2.39 -7.35 -13.68
C LEU A 47 2.73 -7.65 -15.13
N ASN A 48 3.99 -7.92 -15.37
CA ASN A 48 4.55 -8.30 -16.67
C ASN A 48 5.78 -9.20 -16.42
N ARG A 49 5.99 -10.18 -17.28
CA ARG A 49 7.12 -11.09 -17.15
C ARG A 49 8.46 -10.35 -17.31
N ILE A 50 9.32 -10.49 -16.33
CA ILE A 50 10.64 -9.86 -16.27
C ILE A 50 11.71 -10.92 -16.42
N GLU A 51 12.44 -10.91 -17.55
CA GLU A 51 13.48 -11.89 -17.83
C GLU A 51 14.74 -11.68 -16.99
N ASN A 52 15.13 -10.43 -16.73
CA ASN A 52 16.36 -10.12 -16.00
C ASN A 52 16.09 -9.23 -14.77
N VAL A 53 15.53 -9.85 -13.73
CA VAL A 53 15.19 -9.19 -12.46
C VAL A 53 16.39 -8.48 -11.83
N ASP A 54 17.58 -9.09 -11.87
CA ASP A 54 18.81 -8.51 -11.31
C ASP A 54 19.23 -7.22 -12.00
N LYS A 55 19.14 -7.18 -13.34
CA LYS A 55 19.47 -5.97 -14.12
C LYS A 55 18.49 -4.86 -13.79
N VAL A 56 17.19 -5.13 -13.92
CA VAL A 56 16.13 -4.14 -13.65
C VAL A 56 16.23 -3.61 -12.23
N SER A 57 16.38 -4.50 -11.25
CA SER A 57 16.53 -4.12 -9.83
C SER A 57 17.72 -3.18 -9.59
N ARG A 58 18.88 -3.45 -10.21
CA ARG A 58 20.07 -2.59 -10.08
C ARG A 58 19.88 -1.24 -10.74
N ASP A 59 19.34 -1.21 -11.96
CA ASP A 59 19.19 0.03 -12.73
C ASP A 59 18.15 0.97 -12.07
N VAL A 60 17.01 0.42 -11.64
CA VAL A 60 15.99 1.16 -10.88
C VAL A 60 16.55 1.64 -9.54
N MET A 61 17.29 0.79 -8.79
CA MET A 61 17.88 1.19 -7.52
C MET A 61 18.83 2.37 -7.67
N ARG A 62 19.70 2.36 -8.70
CA ARG A 62 20.65 3.46 -8.96
C ARG A 62 19.93 4.77 -9.24
N TRP A 63 18.89 4.73 -10.06
CA TRP A 63 18.13 5.92 -10.40
C TRP A 63 17.37 6.46 -9.18
N LEU A 64 16.69 5.60 -8.40
CA LEU A 64 16.01 5.99 -7.18
C LEU A 64 16.96 6.60 -6.13
N GLN A 65 18.18 6.08 -6.01
CA GLN A 65 19.23 6.66 -5.16
C GLN A 65 19.69 8.03 -5.67
N TYR A 66 19.83 8.18 -6.99
CA TYR A 66 20.24 9.45 -7.60
C TYR A 66 19.24 10.58 -7.33
N VAL A 67 17.93 10.30 -7.44
CA VAL A 67 16.87 11.29 -7.15
C VAL A 67 16.54 11.36 -5.66
N GLU A 68 17.30 10.68 -4.79
CA GLU A 68 17.11 10.61 -3.36
C GLU A 68 15.70 10.15 -2.94
N ALA A 69 15.09 9.28 -3.73
CA ALA A 69 13.79 8.69 -3.42
C ALA A 69 13.87 7.81 -2.17
N THR A 70 12.78 7.76 -1.44
CA THR A 70 12.62 6.83 -0.32
C THR A 70 11.41 5.92 -0.58
N GLY A 71 11.24 4.86 0.22
CA GLY A 71 10.11 3.95 0.07
C GLY A 71 10.51 2.51 -0.22
N ARG A 72 9.62 1.81 -0.92
CA ARG A 72 9.78 0.39 -1.23
C ARG A 72 9.59 0.16 -2.72
N PHE A 73 10.53 -0.54 -3.30
CA PHE A 73 10.44 -1.09 -4.65
C PHE A 73 10.61 -2.59 -4.56
N GLN A 74 9.63 -3.34 -5.00
CA GLN A 74 9.56 -4.79 -4.98
C GLN A 74 9.49 -5.29 -6.42
N ILE A 75 10.24 -6.33 -6.75
CA ILE A 75 10.33 -6.89 -8.08
C ILE A 75 10.56 -8.39 -8.00
N ASN A 76 9.93 -9.15 -8.89
CA ASN A 76 10.27 -10.53 -9.18
C ASN A 76 10.03 -10.82 -10.68
N LYS A 77 10.01 -12.09 -11.10
CA LYS A 77 9.73 -12.46 -12.49
C LYS A 77 8.31 -12.08 -12.96
N GLN A 78 7.36 -11.88 -12.06
CA GLN A 78 5.96 -11.57 -12.36
C GLN A 78 5.69 -10.07 -12.54
N GLY A 79 6.63 -9.19 -12.11
CA GLY A 79 6.44 -7.76 -12.23
C GLY A 79 7.05 -6.93 -11.12
N VAL A 80 6.52 -5.72 -10.96
CA VAL A 80 6.95 -4.73 -9.98
C VAL A 80 5.79 -4.23 -9.12
N ASN A 81 6.11 -3.85 -7.88
CA ASN A 81 5.20 -3.15 -6.97
C ASN A 81 5.99 -2.14 -6.14
N CYS A 82 5.55 -0.90 -6.13
CA CYS A 82 6.26 0.12 -5.39
C CYS A 82 5.35 1.09 -4.64
N GLN A 83 5.84 1.56 -3.51
CA GLN A 83 5.38 2.74 -2.80
C GLN A 83 6.61 3.61 -2.56
N LEU A 84 6.71 4.70 -3.29
CA LEU A 84 7.86 5.59 -3.31
C LEU A 84 7.47 7.00 -2.88
N CYS A 85 8.42 7.73 -2.33
CA CYS A 85 8.26 9.12 -1.99
C CYS A 85 9.39 9.90 -2.67
N PHE A 86 9.03 10.80 -3.56
CA PHE A 86 9.92 11.72 -4.25
C PHE A 86 9.85 13.09 -3.59
N LYS A 87 10.95 13.85 -3.63
CA LYS A 87 10.99 15.24 -3.14
C LYS A 87 10.08 16.17 -3.94
N THR A 88 9.92 15.89 -5.24
CA THR A 88 9.05 16.65 -6.16
C THR A 88 8.26 15.72 -7.06
N LEU A 89 7.14 16.21 -7.59
CA LEU A 89 6.33 15.48 -8.57
C LEU A 89 7.07 15.32 -9.93
N ASP A 90 8.04 16.16 -10.22
CA ASP A 90 8.79 16.14 -11.47
C ASP A 90 9.55 14.83 -11.72
N ASN A 91 9.79 14.05 -10.67
CA ASN A 91 10.45 12.75 -10.79
C ASN A 91 9.49 11.63 -11.25
N LEU A 92 8.19 11.87 -11.34
CA LEU A 92 7.20 10.83 -11.68
C LEU A 92 7.34 10.37 -13.14
N GLU A 93 7.30 11.29 -14.08
CA GLU A 93 7.37 10.92 -15.51
C GLU A 93 8.73 10.32 -15.88
N PRO A 94 9.89 10.84 -15.42
CA PRO A 94 11.17 10.16 -15.60
C PRO A 94 11.22 8.77 -14.99
N PHE A 95 10.54 8.54 -13.87
CA PHE A 95 10.44 7.21 -13.25
C PHE A 95 9.59 6.25 -14.09
N LYS A 96 8.45 6.70 -14.62
CA LYS A 96 7.60 5.91 -15.52
C LYS A 96 8.35 5.56 -16.80
N GLN A 97 9.05 6.54 -17.41
CA GLN A 97 9.89 6.29 -18.58
C GLN A 97 10.95 5.23 -18.29
N LEU A 98 11.68 5.34 -17.18
CA LEU A 98 12.66 4.33 -16.78
C LEU A 98 12.02 2.94 -16.66
N LEU A 99 10.86 2.84 -16.02
CA LEU A 99 10.16 1.55 -15.87
C LEU A 99 9.68 1.02 -17.23
N SER A 100 9.12 1.87 -18.10
CA SER A 100 8.70 1.52 -19.46
C SER A 100 9.86 0.88 -20.24
N GLU A 101 11.04 1.53 -20.25
CA GLU A 101 12.23 1.01 -20.91
C GLU A 101 12.78 -0.30 -20.29
N GLN A 102 12.73 -0.43 -18.95
CA GLN A 102 13.26 -1.62 -18.26
C GLN A 102 12.32 -2.82 -18.33
N LEU A 103 11.01 -2.59 -18.45
CA LEU A 103 9.98 -3.63 -18.48
C LEU A 103 9.49 -3.95 -19.89
N ASP A 104 9.90 -3.14 -20.89
CA ASP A 104 9.43 -3.22 -22.29
C ASP A 104 7.88 -3.10 -22.38
N VAL A 105 7.34 -2.06 -21.76
CA VAL A 105 5.90 -1.77 -21.71
C VAL A 105 5.62 -0.30 -22.04
N ASN A 106 4.39 0.01 -22.47
CA ASN A 106 4.03 1.40 -22.72
C ASN A 106 3.92 2.18 -21.39
N GLU A 107 4.36 3.45 -21.37
CA GLU A 107 4.21 4.31 -20.19
C GLU A 107 2.75 4.48 -19.74
N GLY A 108 1.80 4.45 -20.68
CA GLY A 108 0.36 4.50 -20.41
C GLY A 108 -0.16 3.31 -19.58
N ASP A 109 0.51 2.16 -19.66
CA ASP A 109 0.15 0.97 -18.89
C ASP A 109 0.66 1.04 -17.44
N LEU A 110 1.58 1.97 -17.15
CA LEU A 110 2.13 2.20 -15.82
C LEU A 110 1.24 3.18 -15.02
N ARG A 111 0.20 2.64 -14.40
CA ARG A 111 -0.79 3.41 -13.65
C ARG A 111 -0.25 3.80 -12.27
N ALA A 112 0.28 5.01 -12.17
CA ALA A 112 0.76 5.56 -10.91
C ALA A 112 -0.35 6.32 -10.19
N LYS A 113 -0.58 6.02 -8.90
CA LYS A 113 -1.41 6.83 -8.01
C LYS A 113 -0.51 7.73 -7.18
N VAL A 114 -0.84 9.01 -7.15
CA VAL A 114 -0.03 10.04 -6.51
C VAL A 114 -0.83 10.73 -5.43
N HIS A 115 -0.23 10.81 -4.25
CA HIS A 115 -0.72 11.61 -3.13
C HIS A 115 0.36 12.60 -2.72
N LEU A 116 -0.01 13.83 -2.41
CA LEU A 116 0.93 14.81 -1.89
C LEU A 116 1.03 14.72 -0.37
N ALA A 117 2.23 14.94 0.16
CA ALA A 117 2.50 14.96 1.59
C ALA A 117 3.45 16.12 1.94
N ASP A 118 3.27 16.69 3.14
CA ASP A 118 4.09 17.81 3.62
C ASP A 118 5.45 17.36 4.18
N PHE A 119 5.69 16.04 4.24
CA PHE A 119 6.94 15.47 4.73
C PHE A 119 7.25 14.15 4.03
N ASN A 120 8.51 13.72 4.09
CA ASN A 120 8.92 12.42 3.58
C ASN A 120 8.34 11.27 4.42
N VAL A 121 7.42 10.52 3.82
CA VAL A 121 6.64 9.47 4.51
C VAL A 121 7.39 8.16 4.69
N PHE A 122 8.59 8.02 4.16
CA PHE A 122 9.45 6.86 4.36
C PHE A 122 10.83 7.25 4.87
N LYS A 123 11.42 6.42 5.73
CA LYS A 123 12.73 6.68 6.34
C LYS A 123 13.91 6.40 5.42
N LYS A 124 13.75 5.47 4.48
CA LYS A 124 14.81 5.00 3.59
C LYS A 124 14.25 4.28 2.39
N LEU A 125 15.04 4.22 1.33
CA LEU A 125 14.80 3.35 0.18
C LEU A 125 15.06 1.88 0.53
N ARG A 126 14.17 1.00 0.07
CA ARG A 126 14.33 -0.45 0.12
C ARG A 126 13.94 -1.06 -1.21
N VAL A 127 14.88 -1.67 -1.87
CA VAL A 127 14.65 -2.48 -3.07
C VAL A 127 14.73 -3.96 -2.69
N LYS A 128 13.73 -4.76 -3.04
CA LYS A 128 13.65 -6.17 -2.70
C LYS A 128 13.22 -6.99 -3.92
N GLN A 129 13.88 -8.11 -4.14
CA GLN A 129 13.50 -9.09 -5.14
C GLN A 129 12.42 -10.04 -4.58
N LYS A 130 11.24 -9.48 -4.30
CA LYS A 130 10.06 -10.18 -3.80
C LYS A 130 8.86 -9.28 -4.03
N LEU A 131 7.93 -9.69 -4.88
CA LEU A 131 6.78 -8.87 -5.25
C LEU A 131 5.67 -8.90 -4.20
N LEU A 132 5.11 -10.08 -3.98
CA LEU A 132 4.14 -10.37 -2.92
C LEU A 132 4.61 -11.58 -2.12
N GLU A 133 4.20 -11.67 -0.86
CA GLU A 133 4.64 -12.75 0.03
C GLU A 133 4.20 -14.14 -0.44
N TYR A 134 3.10 -14.20 -1.21
CA TYR A 134 2.45 -15.45 -1.65
C TYR A 134 2.32 -15.57 -3.16
N LEU A 135 2.97 -14.71 -3.93
CA LEU A 135 3.06 -14.81 -5.37
C LEU A 135 4.40 -15.45 -5.72
N ASP A 136 4.36 -16.73 -6.04
CA ASP A 136 5.52 -17.46 -6.53
C ASP A 136 5.88 -16.99 -7.95
N ASP A 137 7.18 -17.10 -8.30
CA ASP A 137 7.70 -16.67 -9.60
C ASP A 137 7.04 -17.38 -10.79
N ASP A 138 6.52 -18.58 -10.59
CA ASP A 138 5.90 -19.41 -11.61
C ASP A 138 4.36 -19.51 -11.48
N ALA A 139 3.75 -18.73 -10.58
CA ALA A 139 2.30 -18.70 -10.45
C ALA A 139 1.64 -18.17 -11.75
N ASP A 140 0.69 -18.92 -12.27
CA ASP A 140 -0.12 -18.45 -13.39
C ASP A 140 -1.25 -17.55 -12.88
N ILE A 141 -1.14 -16.27 -13.20
CA ILE A 141 -2.12 -15.23 -12.90
C ILE A 141 -2.65 -14.55 -14.17
N SER A 142 -2.66 -15.26 -15.29
CA SER A 142 -3.14 -14.73 -16.57
C SER A 142 -4.65 -14.52 -16.59
N ASP A 143 -5.43 -15.46 -16.04
CA ASP A 143 -6.88 -15.33 -15.89
C ASP A 143 -7.22 -14.70 -14.54
N ARG A 144 -7.63 -13.44 -14.57
CA ARG A 144 -7.93 -12.59 -13.41
C ARG A 144 -9.33 -12.01 -13.50
N GLY A 145 -9.81 -11.46 -12.38
CA GLY A 145 -11.07 -10.72 -12.35
C GLY A 145 -11.02 -9.47 -13.24
N GLU A 146 -12.16 -9.10 -13.78
CA GLU A 146 -12.32 -7.88 -14.56
C GLU A 146 -12.10 -6.63 -13.68
N HIS A 147 -11.40 -5.63 -14.23
CA HIS A 147 -11.19 -4.37 -13.53
C HIS A 147 -12.38 -3.45 -13.75
N LEU A 148 -12.96 -2.98 -12.67
CA LEU A 148 -13.99 -1.94 -12.67
C LEU A 148 -13.38 -0.61 -12.22
N ASP A 149 -13.61 0.44 -12.98
CA ASP A 149 -13.33 1.80 -12.51
C ASP A 149 -14.32 2.21 -11.41
N SER A 150 -14.16 3.41 -10.84
CA SER A 150 -14.98 3.87 -9.73
C SER A 150 -16.46 4.02 -10.10
N GLU A 151 -16.77 4.37 -11.35
CA GLU A 151 -18.14 4.56 -11.83
C GLU A 151 -18.85 3.20 -11.94
N ALA A 152 -18.30 2.26 -12.69
CA ALA A 152 -18.83 0.91 -12.85
C ALA A 152 -18.91 0.15 -11.51
N TRP A 153 -17.93 0.38 -10.62
CA TRP A 153 -17.94 -0.17 -9.25
C TRP A 153 -19.15 0.35 -8.47
N ASN A 154 -19.36 1.67 -8.47
CA ASN A 154 -20.48 2.31 -7.79
C ASN A 154 -21.84 1.91 -8.38
N GLU A 155 -21.94 1.76 -9.72
CA GLU A 155 -23.16 1.33 -10.38
C GLU A 155 -23.61 -0.05 -9.86
N ILE A 156 -22.70 -1.00 -9.72
CA ILE A 156 -23.07 -2.32 -9.17
C ILE A 156 -23.48 -2.17 -7.70
N LEU A 157 -22.76 -1.39 -6.88
CA LEU A 157 -23.12 -1.19 -5.48
C LEU A 157 -24.49 -0.50 -5.29
N ASP A 158 -24.95 0.29 -6.28
CA ASP A 158 -26.23 0.98 -6.23
C ASP A 158 -27.39 0.09 -6.75
N THR A 159 -27.12 -0.90 -7.59
CA THR A 159 -28.16 -1.63 -8.33
C THR A 159 -28.24 -3.13 -8.02
N ASP A 160 -27.25 -3.68 -7.32
CA ASP A 160 -27.14 -5.12 -7.07
C ASP A 160 -26.85 -5.40 -5.59
N ASP A 161 -27.89 -5.52 -4.79
CA ASP A 161 -27.80 -5.80 -3.36
C ASP A 161 -27.27 -7.22 -3.04
N GLU A 162 -27.29 -8.13 -4.03
CA GLU A 162 -26.82 -9.51 -3.90
C GLU A 162 -25.32 -9.64 -4.22
N ALA A 163 -24.69 -8.59 -4.78
CA ALA A 163 -23.25 -8.62 -5.06
C ALA A 163 -22.44 -8.88 -3.77
N LEU A 164 -21.51 -9.83 -3.85
CA LEU A 164 -20.63 -10.14 -2.73
C LEU A 164 -19.40 -9.22 -2.76
N VAL A 165 -19.30 -8.28 -1.81
CA VAL A 165 -18.20 -7.31 -1.73
C VAL A 165 -17.16 -7.78 -0.73
N LEU A 166 -15.98 -8.13 -1.21
CA LEU A 166 -14.89 -8.70 -0.42
C LEU A 166 -13.79 -7.68 -0.13
N ASP A 167 -13.56 -7.39 1.12
CA ASP A 167 -12.33 -6.72 1.55
C ASP A 167 -11.22 -7.75 1.73
N ILE A 168 -10.28 -7.82 0.79
CA ILE A 168 -9.14 -8.74 0.88
C ILE A 168 -7.92 -8.11 1.56
N ARG A 169 -8.10 -7.04 2.32
CA ARG A 169 -7.06 -6.41 3.12
C ARG A 169 -6.92 -7.11 4.47
N ASN A 170 -6.03 -6.61 5.31
CA ASN A 170 -5.92 -7.07 6.69
C ASN A 170 -7.06 -6.50 7.55
N GLY A 171 -7.46 -7.22 8.58
CA GLY A 171 -8.58 -6.82 9.44
C GLY A 171 -8.45 -5.41 10.02
N TRP A 172 -7.24 -4.95 10.36
CA TRP A 172 -7.02 -3.59 10.86
C TRP A 172 -7.16 -2.51 9.78
N GLU A 173 -6.95 -2.84 8.49
CA GLU A 173 -7.20 -1.92 7.38
C GLU A 173 -8.71 -1.69 7.23
N TRP A 174 -9.50 -2.77 7.36
CA TRP A 174 -10.96 -2.72 7.38
C TRP A 174 -11.49 -1.92 8.59
N ASP A 175 -10.92 -2.11 9.77
CA ASP A 175 -11.32 -1.39 10.98
C ASP A 175 -11.17 0.14 10.80
N VAL A 176 -10.18 0.61 10.03
CA VAL A 176 -9.91 2.04 9.77
C VAL A 176 -10.88 2.66 8.76
N GLY A 177 -11.26 1.91 7.73
CA GLY A 177 -12.24 2.32 6.75
C GLY A 177 -12.50 1.23 5.72
N ARG A 178 -13.70 1.24 5.11
CA ARG A 178 -14.23 0.15 4.29
C ARG A 178 -15.35 0.61 3.38
N PHE A 179 -15.68 -0.17 2.38
CA PHE A 179 -16.97 -0.03 1.72
C PHE A 179 -18.10 -0.47 2.65
N LYS A 180 -19.22 0.24 2.64
CA LYS A 180 -20.37 0.01 3.55
C LYS A 180 -20.96 -1.39 3.39
N GLN A 181 -20.95 -1.91 2.16
CA GLN A 181 -21.48 -3.23 1.81
C GLN A 181 -20.49 -4.37 2.05
N ALA A 182 -19.20 -4.06 2.34
CA ALA A 182 -18.19 -5.09 2.53
C ALA A 182 -18.30 -5.75 3.89
N GLU A 183 -18.21 -7.06 3.93
CA GLU A 183 -18.09 -7.81 5.17
C GLU A 183 -16.66 -7.71 5.74
N ARG A 184 -16.56 -7.74 7.07
CA ARG A 184 -15.26 -7.75 7.72
C ARG A 184 -14.55 -9.07 7.42
N PRO A 185 -13.28 -9.05 6.91
CA PRO A 185 -12.54 -10.27 6.67
C PRO A 185 -12.48 -11.15 7.91
N GLY A 186 -12.79 -12.42 7.78
CA GLY A 186 -12.73 -13.40 8.87
C GLY A 186 -11.31 -13.64 9.39
N TYR A 187 -10.30 -13.28 8.61
CA TYR A 187 -8.88 -13.42 8.94
C TYR A 187 -8.23 -12.08 9.31
N GLN A 188 -7.19 -12.15 10.12
CA GLN A 188 -6.47 -10.95 10.58
C GLN A 188 -5.36 -10.48 9.60
N ARG A 189 -4.87 -11.38 8.75
CA ARG A 189 -3.75 -11.10 7.83
C ARG A 189 -4.00 -11.72 6.48
N PHE A 190 -3.63 -10.98 5.44
CA PHE A 190 -3.72 -11.43 4.05
C PHE A 190 -3.12 -12.82 3.79
N LYS A 191 -2.13 -13.26 4.54
CA LYS A 191 -1.54 -14.60 4.39
C LYS A 191 -2.49 -15.77 4.68
N GLN A 192 -3.66 -15.50 5.22
CA GLN A 192 -4.71 -16.51 5.48
C GLN A 192 -5.73 -16.56 4.35
N PHE A 193 -5.47 -15.86 3.24
CA PHE A 193 -6.41 -15.66 2.14
C PHE A 193 -6.81 -16.95 1.39
N THR A 194 -5.97 -18.00 1.40
CA THR A 194 -6.30 -19.27 0.79
C THR A 194 -7.55 -19.90 1.39
N GLN A 195 -7.74 -19.77 2.70
CA GLN A 195 -8.97 -20.22 3.38
C GLN A 195 -10.20 -19.42 2.90
N MET A 196 -10.02 -18.13 2.66
CA MET A 196 -11.10 -17.28 2.13
C MET A 196 -11.51 -17.68 0.71
N VAL A 197 -10.61 -18.20 -0.12
CA VAL A 197 -10.98 -18.69 -1.46
C VAL A 197 -12.01 -19.81 -1.35
N GLU A 198 -11.77 -20.79 -0.48
CA GLU A 198 -12.70 -21.91 -0.22
C GLU A 198 -14.06 -21.39 0.28
N GLU A 199 -14.07 -20.48 1.26
CA GLU A 199 -15.27 -19.86 1.81
C GLU A 199 -16.09 -19.11 0.74
N VAL A 200 -15.43 -18.36 -0.14
CA VAL A 200 -16.08 -17.62 -1.23
C VAL A 200 -16.66 -18.60 -2.25
N VAL A 201 -15.91 -19.62 -2.66
CA VAL A 201 -16.37 -20.65 -3.59
C VAL A 201 -17.62 -21.35 -3.04
N ASP A 202 -17.64 -21.72 -1.76
CA ASP A 202 -18.80 -22.31 -1.12
C ASP A 202 -20.00 -21.36 -1.05
N THR A 203 -19.76 -20.06 -0.82
CA THR A 203 -20.82 -19.03 -0.78
C THR A 203 -21.51 -18.86 -2.14
N VAL A 204 -20.76 -18.90 -3.26
CA VAL A 204 -21.31 -18.72 -4.61
C VAL A 204 -21.69 -20.02 -5.30
N LYS A 205 -21.57 -21.15 -4.62
CA LYS A 205 -21.80 -22.48 -5.18
C LYS A 205 -23.24 -22.70 -5.68
N GLU A 206 -24.20 -22.14 -4.98
CA GLU A 206 -25.62 -22.26 -5.31
C GLU A 206 -26.07 -21.21 -6.32
N ASP A 207 -25.41 -20.05 -6.34
CA ASP A 207 -25.64 -18.98 -7.33
C ASP A 207 -24.32 -18.65 -8.05
N ARG A 208 -24.05 -19.36 -9.13
CA ARG A 208 -22.82 -19.18 -9.93
C ARG A 208 -22.80 -17.90 -10.77
N GLU A 209 -23.92 -17.23 -10.88
CA GLU A 209 -24.05 -15.95 -11.59
C GLU A 209 -23.88 -14.75 -10.63
N ARG A 210 -23.82 -14.98 -9.34
CA ARG A 210 -23.55 -13.94 -8.33
C ARG A 210 -22.24 -13.22 -8.63
N LYS A 211 -22.27 -11.89 -8.57
CA LYS A 211 -21.07 -11.07 -8.73
C LYS A 211 -20.21 -11.11 -7.48
N VAL A 212 -18.93 -11.39 -7.65
CA VAL A 212 -17.92 -11.33 -6.59
C VAL A 212 -17.01 -10.14 -6.87
N MET A 213 -17.19 -9.11 -6.11
CA MET A 213 -16.44 -7.86 -6.19
C MET A 213 -15.38 -7.82 -5.11
N MET A 214 -14.15 -7.43 -5.41
CA MET A 214 -13.08 -7.38 -4.41
C MET A 214 -12.24 -6.13 -4.52
N TYR A 215 -11.70 -5.72 -3.39
CA TYR A 215 -10.81 -4.57 -3.34
C TYR A 215 -9.66 -4.78 -2.35
N CYS A 216 -8.55 -4.05 -2.59
CA CYS A 216 -7.51 -3.85 -1.61
C CYS A 216 -6.99 -2.41 -1.68
N THR A 217 -5.92 -2.09 -0.97
CA THR A 217 -5.40 -0.71 -0.92
C THR A 217 -4.96 -0.19 -2.29
N GLY A 218 -4.16 -0.96 -3.04
CA GLY A 218 -3.59 -0.52 -4.32
C GLY A 218 -3.83 -1.46 -5.51
N GLY A 219 -4.70 -2.50 -5.37
CA GLY A 219 -5.08 -3.41 -6.44
C GLY A 219 -4.29 -4.72 -6.50
N ILE A 220 -2.99 -4.74 -6.23
CA ILE A 220 -2.12 -5.90 -6.49
C ILE A 220 -2.52 -7.21 -5.77
N ARG A 221 -3.11 -7.14 -4.57
CA ARG A 221 -3.61 -8.33 -3.87
C ARG A 221 -4.80 -8.96 -4.58
N CYS A 222 -5.64 -8.10 -5.20
CA CYS A 222 -6.80 -8.53 -5.98
C CYS A 222 -6.39 -9.35 -7.20
N GLU A 223 -5.29 -9.02 -7.85
CA GLU A 223 -4.78 -9.75 -9.01
C GLU A 223 -4.56 -11.23 -8.70
N LEU A 224 -3.93 -11.51 -7.55
CA LEU A 224 -3.68 -12.88 -7.12
C LEU A 224 -4.97 -13.57 -6.66
N PHE A 225 -5.77 -12.89 -5.83
CA PHE A 225 -6.97 -13.48 -5.23
C PHE A 225 -8.03 -13.79 -6.29
N SER A 226 -8.26 -12.87 -7.24
CA SER A 226 -9.21 -13.07 -8.34
C SER A 226 -8.79 -14.22 -9.26
N SER A 227 -7.48 -14.33 -9.54
CA SER A 227 -6.96 -15.47 -10.32
C SER A 227 -7.22 -16.81 -9.64
N MET A 228 -7.13 -16.89 -8.32
CA MET A 228 -7.44 -18.12 -7.58
C MET A 228 -8.94 -18.45 -7.65
N LEU A 229 -9.84 -17.47 -7.48
CA LEU A 229 -11.27 -17.67 -7.63
C LEU A 229 -11.65 -18.13 -9.04
N LYS A 230 -11.03 -17.54 -10.07
CA LYS A 230 -11.25 -17.96 -11.48
C LYS A 230 -10.82 -19.41 -11.70
N LYS A 231 -9.69 -19.84 -11.12
CA LYS A 231 -9.22 -21.24 -11.19
C LYS A 231 -10.20 -22.22 -10.53
N GLU A 232 -10.89 -21.81 -9.47
CA GLU A 232 -11.94 -22.58 -8.80
C GLU A 232 -13.29 -22.50 -9.53
N GLY A 233 -13.36 -21.83 -10.69
CA GLY A 233 -14.53 -21.80 -11.57
C GLY A 233 -15.55 -20.72 -11.21
N VAL A 234 -15.21 -19.74 -10.38
CA VAL A 234 -16.04 -18.55 -10.14
C VAL A 234 -16.02 -17.68 -11.39
N LYS A 235 -17.19 -17.38 -11.97
CA LYS A 235 -17.29 -16.71 -13.28
C LYS A 235 -17.22 -15.20 -13.19
N ASN A 236 -18.11 -14.60 -12.40
CA ASN A 236 -18.33 -13.16 -12.32
C ASN A 236 -17.44 -12.54 -11.24
N VAL A 237 -16.14 -12.47 -11.51
CA VAL A 237 -15.13 -11.96 -10.59
C VAL A 237 -14.67 -10.58 -11.04
N PHE A 238 -14.86 -9.58 -10.19
CA PHE A 238 -14.53 -8.19 -10.45
C PHE A 238 -13.56 -7.66 -9.39
N GLN A 239 -12.68 -6.75 -9.80
CA GLN A 239 -11.75 -6.10 -8.89
C GLN A 239 -11.75 -4.59 -9.10
N LEU A 240 -11.67 -3.84 -8.00
CA LEU A 240 -11.60 -2.39 -8.04
C LEU A 240 -10.28 -1.95 -8.66
N GLN A 241 -10.36 -1.27 -9.79
CA GLN A 241 -9.20 -0.79 -10.53
C GLN A 241 -8.35 0.17 -9.67
N ASP A 242 -7.05 -0.12 -9.57
CA ASP A 242 -6.09 0.63 -8.77
C ASP A 242 -6.41 0.64 -7.26
N GLY A 243 -7.35 -0.21 -6.81
CA GLY A 243 -7.77 -0.36 -5.43
C GLY A 243 -8.39 0.92 -4.83
N VAL A 244 -8.44 0.99 -3.49
CA VAL A 244 -9.02 2.14 -2.78
C VAL A 244 -8.24 3.44 -3.05
N LEU A 245 -6.93 3.36 -3.31
CA LEU A 245 -6.14 4.53 -3.71
C LEU A 245 -6.63 5.13 -5.03
N GLY A 246 -7.04 4.31 -5.99
CA GLY A 246 -7.66 4.74 -7.24
C GLY A 246 -9.05 5.33 -7.01
N TYR A 247 -9.87 4.65 -6.23
CA TYR A 247 -11.22 5.06 -5.90
C TYR A 247 -11.28 6.42 -5.18
N GLY A 248 -10.39 6.67 -4.24
CA GLY A 248 -10.31 7.93 -3.50
C GLY A 248 -9.71 9.10 -4.30
N SER A 249 -9.09 8.85 -5.45
CA SER A 249 -8.51 9.91 -6.29
C SER A 249 -9.52 10.59 -7.22
N GLY A 250 -10.76 10.09 -7.27
CA GLY A 250 -11.88 10.69 -7.99
C GLY A 250 -12.53 11.85 -7.23
N SER A 251 -13.73 12.24 -7.66
CA SER A 251 -14.52 13.27 -6.96
C SER A 251 -15.00 12.77 -5.59
N VAL A 252 -15.42 13.69 -4.73
CA VAL A 252 -16.04 13.34 -3.42
C VAL A 252 -17.29 12.47 -3.62
N GLU A 253 -18.03 12.67 -4.71
CA GLU A 253 -19.22 11.91 -5.08
C GLU A 253 -18.86 10.46 -5.47
N ASP A 254 -17.72 10.28 -6.12
CA ASP A 254 -17.23 8.95 -6.53
C ASP A 254 -16.91 8.06 -5.32
N SER A 255 -16.60 8.62 -4.17
CA SER A 255 -16.28 7.88 -2.94
C SER A 255 -17.47 7.70 -1.96
N ARG A 256 -18.73 7.80 -2.43
CA ARG A 256 -19.95 7.76 -1.60
C ARG A 256 -20.19 6.45 -0.83
N HIS A 257 -19.70 5.34 -1.34
CA HIS A 257 -19.86 4.04 -0.69
C HIS A 257 -18.76 3.73 0.33
N TRP A 258 -17.72 4.56 0.41
CA TRP A 258 -16.67 4.40 1.39
C TRP A 258 -17.00 5.09 2.71
N GLU A 259 -16.68 4.44 3.82
CA GLU A 259 -16.72 5.03 5.16
C GLU A 259 -15.38 4.95 5.86
N GLY A 260 -15.08 5.98 6.66
CA GLY A 260 -13.83 6.08 7.40
C GLY A 260 -12.63 6.51 6.55
N ASN A 261 -11.45 6.27 7.10
CA ASN A 261 -10.17 6.65 6.52
C ASN A 261 -9.48 5.47 5.83
N LEU A 262 -8.44 5.73 5.06
CA LEU A 262 -7.65 4.70 4.40
C LEU A 262 -6.37 4.42 5.18
N PHE A 263 -6.14 3.14 5.54
CA PHE A 263 -4.83 2.71 6.05
C PHE A 263 -3.82 2.64 4.91
N VAL A 264 -2.65 3.28 5.12
CA VAL A 264 -1.52 3.26 4.20
C VAL A 264 -0.27 2.69 4.87
N PHE A 265 0.62 2.07 4.07
CA PHE A 265 1.81 1.38 4.60
C PHE A 265 3.04 2.29 4.67
N ASP A 266 2.86 3.55 5.04
CA ASP A 266 3.94 4.53 5.24
C ASP A 266 3.83 5.21 6.61
N ASP A 267 4.66 6.20 6.89
CA ASP A 267 4.70 6.85 8.21
C ASP A 267 3.45 7.70 8.51
N ARG A 268 2.51 7.88 7.58
CA ARG A 268 1.18 8.49 7.82
C ARG A 268 0.22 7.51 8.50
N LEU A 269 0.31 6.22 8.18
CA LEU A 269 -0.53 5.08 8.59
C LEU A 269 -1.99 5.20 8.19
N VAL A 270 -2.62 6.35 8.40
CA VAL A 270 -4.03 6.63 8.11
C VAL A 270 -4.14 7.97 7.40
N VAL A 271 -4.88 7.99 6.32
CA VAL A 271 -5.16 9.19 5.52
C VAL A 271 -6.65 9.24 5.19
N PRO A 272 -7.26 10.43 5.02
CA PRO A 272 -8.60 10.54 4.44
C PRO A 272 -8.63 9.92 3.05
N ILE A 273 -9.79 9.40 2.64
CA ILE A 273 -9.93 8.74 1.33
C ILE A 273 -9.62 9.68 0.16
N ASP A 274 -9.98 10.94 0.28
CA ASP A 274 -9.75 12.01 -0.71
C ASP A 274 -8.40 12.73 -0.51
N GLY A 275 -7.61 12.31 0.48
CA GLY A 275 -6.32 12.92 0.82
C GLY A 275 -6.43 14.29 1.53
N VAL A 276 -7.64 14.77 1.83
CA VAL A 276 -7.88 16.09 2.47
C VAL A 276 -8.00 15.94 3.98
N VAL A 277 -6.90 16.19 4.69
CA VAL A 277 -6.86 16.15 6.16
C VAL A 277 -7.77 17.25 6.75
N GLY A 278 -8.65 16.86 7.67
CA GLY A 278 -9.63 17.76 8.28
C GLY A 278 -10.83 18.09 7.38
N GLY A 279 -10.96 17.43 6.23
CA GLY A 279 -12.11 17.53 5.33
C GLY A 279 -13.32 16.68 5.78
N ASP A 280 -14.40 16.73 5.01
CA ASP A 280 -15.64 16.00 5.32
C ASP A 280 -15.48 14.47 5.31
N LYS A 281 -14.51 13.95 4.59
CA LYS A 281 -14.16 12.52 4.52
C LYS A 281 -13.17 12.08 5.60
N ASP A 282 -12.59 13.01 6.36
CA ASP A 282 -11.70 12.70 7.49
C ASP A 282 -12.51 12.40 8.76
N LYS A 283 -13.37 11.37 8.68
CA LYS A 283 -14.22 10.94 9.79
C LYS A 283 -13.86 9.51 10.19
N PRO A 284 -13.29 9.31 11.39
CA PRO A 284 -13.01 7.96 11.86
C PRO A 284 -14.29 7.16 12.10
N VAL A 285 -14.33 5.94 11.61
CA VAL A 285 -15.39 4.94 11.89
C VAL A 285 -14.93 3.90 12.87
N SER A 286 -13.64 3.90 13.18
CA SER A 286 -13.03 2.97 14.12
C SER A 286 -13.26 3.42 15.56
N VAL A 287 -13.24 2.45 16.46
CA VAL A 287 -13.32 2.70 17.90
C VAL A 287 -12.11 2.09 18.63
N CYS A 288 -11.71 2.73 19.71
CA CYS A 288 -10.67 2.23 20.58
C CYS A 288 -11.07 0.85 21.14
N ARG A 289 -10.24 -0.15 20.90
CA ARG A 289 -10.49 -1.53 21.38
C ARG A 289 -10.60 -1.68 22.91
N PHE A 290 -10.19 -0.67 23.67
CA PHE A 290 -10.18 -0.70 25.13
C PHE A 290 -11.33 0.07 25.75
N CYS A 291 -11.60 1.30 25.29
CA CYS A 291 -12.62 2.16 25.90
C CYS A 291 -13.79 2.51 24.97
N GLY A 292 -13.78 2.09 23.70
CA GLY A 292 -14.83 2.37 22.73
C GLY A 292 -14.85 3.81 22.18
N ALA A 293 -13.94 4.69 22.60
CA ALA A 293 -13.88 6.04 22.07
C ALA A 293 -13.55 6.02 20.57
N VAL A 294 -14.20 6.88 19.79
CA VAL A 294 -13.96 7.01 18.34
C VAL A 294 -12.53 7.47 18.10
N THR A 295 -11.81 6.78 17.23
CA THR A 295 -10.42 7.08 16.89
C THR A 295 -9.99 6.34 15.63
N HIS A 296 -9.09 6.92 14.85
CA HIS A 296 -8.43 6.24 13.73
C HIS A 296 -6.97 5.87 14.05
N MET A 297 -6.55 6.03 15.31
CA MET A 297 -5.15 5.80 15.68
C MET A 297 -4.81 4.32 15.70
N VAL A 298 -3.78 3.94 14.94
CA VAL A 298 -3.35 2.55 14.73
C VAL A 298 -1.98 2.32 15.38
N TYR A 299 -1.82 1.20 16.06
CA TYR A 299 -0.58 0.85 16.78
C TYR A 299 -0.11 -0.57 16.44
N ASN A 300 1.21 -0.76 16.42
CA ASN A 300 1.79 -2.09 16.45
C ASN A 300 1.96 -2.52 17.90
N CYS A 301 1.54 -3.74 18.23
CA CYS A 301 1.74 -4.30 19.55
C CYS A 301 3.21 -4.24 19.96
N ASN A 302 3.47 -3.80 21.19
CA ASN A 302 4.82 -3.67 21.74
C ASN A 302 5.49 -5.03 22.01
N SER A 303 4.73 -6.11 22.05
CA SER A 303 5.27 -7.48 22.10
C SER A 303 5.92 -7.85 20.77
N LEU A 304 7.21 -8.22 20.79
CA LEU A 304 7.94 -8.65 19.59
C LEU A 304 7.36 -9.91 18.94
N GLN A 305 6.70 -10.74 19.71
CA GLN A 305 6.11 -12.00 19.22
C GLN A 305 4.73 -11.80 18.63
N CYS A 306 3.94 -10.88 19.18
CA CYS A 306 2.57 -10.65 18.75
C CYS A 306 2.51 -9.99 17.37
N ASN A 307 3.26 -8.90 17.15
CA ASN A 307 3.24 -8.09 15.93
C ASN A 307 1.83 -7.71 15.43
N ALA A 308 0.80 -7.77 16.28
CA ALA A 308 -0.55 -7.37 15.92
C ALA A 308 -0.62 -5.87 15.71
N VAL A 309 -1.38 -5.47 14.71
CA VAL A 309 -1.79 -4.08 14.48
C VAL A 309 -3.19 -3.91 15.09
N PHE A 310 -3.43 -2.81 15.81
CA PHE A 310 -4.71 -2.58 16.49
C PHE A 310 -5.05 -1.09 16.58
N VAL A 311 -6.35 -0.79 16.66
CA VAL A 311 -6.87 0.56 16.84
C VAL A 311 -7.05 0.85 18.33
N ALA A 312 -6.53 1.97 18.80
CA ALA A 312 -6.74 2.45 20.16
C ALA A 312 -6.63 3.98 20.24
N CYS A 313 -7.33 4.62 21.17
CA CYS A 313 -7.07 6.02 21.45
C CYS A 313 -5.70 6.19 22.12
N MET A 314 -5.14 7.39 22.04
CA MET A 314 -3.80 7.70 22.53
C MET A 314 -3.67 7.43 24.03
N GLN A 315 -4.69 7.80 24.82
CA GLN A 315 -4.70 7.57 26.26
C GLN A 315 -4.61 6.07 26.59
N CYS A 316 -5.50 5.23 26.04
CA CYS A 316 -5.47 3.80 26.28
C CYS A 316 -4.18 3.13 25.75
N ALA A 317 -3.66 3.59 24.61
CA ALA A 317 -2.40 3.09 24.09
C ALA A 317 -1.23 3.38 25.03
N ALA A 318 -1.21 4.57 25.66
CA ALA A 318 -0.22 4.94 26.67
C ALA A 318 -0.38 4.14 27.98
N GLU A 319 -1.60 4.05 28.53
CA GLU A 319 -1.92 3.28 29.73
C GLU A 319 -1.57 1.79 29.58
N LYS A 320 -1.86 1.21 28.42
CA LYS A 320 -1.53 -0.19 28.08
C LYS A 320 -0.10 -0.35 27.55
N GLN A 321 0.74 0.68 27.63
CA GLN A 321 2.15 0.65 27.21
C GLN A 321 2.36 0.12 25.77
N GLY A 322 1.38 0.31 24.88
CA GLY A 322 1.41 -0.17 23.50
C GLY A 322 1.16 -1.67 23.33
N PHE A 323 0.71 -2.38 24.34
CA PHE A 323 0.30 -3.77 24.18
C PHE A 323 -1.15 -3.87 23.70
N CYS A 324 -1.39 -4.78 22.75
CA CYS A 324 -2.72 -4.96 22.18
C CYS A 324 -3.71 -5.70 23.11
N SER A 325 -3.23 -6.34 24.18
CA SER A 325 -4.03 -7.05 25.18
C SER A 325 -3.24 -7.19 26.48
N GLU A 326 -3.94 -7.50 27.57
CA GLU A 326 -3.31 -7.83 28.84
C GLU A 326 -2.42 -9.09 28.77
N GLN A 327 -2.81 -10.06 27.96
CA GLN A 327 -2.00 -11.26 27.74
C GLN A 327 -0.64 -10.90 27.15
N CYS A 328 -0.60 -10.00 26.15
CA CYS A 328 0.67 -9.54 25.57
C CYS A 328 1.53 -8.76 26.57
N CYS A 329 0.90 -8.02 27.50
CA CYS A 329 1.59 -7.33 28.57
C CYS A 329 2.19 -8.32 29.57
N ARG A 330 1.46 -9.33 29.98
CA ARG A 330 1.90 -10.35 30.96
C ARG A 330 3.06 -11.21 30.45
N VAL A 331 3.03 -11.55 29.15
CA VAL A 331 4.06 -12.38 28.51
C VAL A 331 5.41 -11.66 28.41
N THR A 332 5.44 -10.34 28.57
CA THR A 332 6.68 -9.52 28.63
C THR A 332 7.20 -9.26 30.03
N SER A 333 6.63 -9.91 31.07
CA SER A 333 7.11 -9.81 32.46
C SER A 333 8.54 -10.37 32.62
N PRO A 334 9.33 -9.91 33.61
CA PRO A 334 10.74 -10.28 33.79
C PRO A 334 11.04 -11.78 33.88
N ASP A 335 10.06 -12.56 34.30
CA ASP A 335 10.18 -14.02 34.46
C ASP A 335 10.09 -14.80 33.14
N HIS A 336 9.70 -14.16 32.07
CA HIS A 336 9.67 -14.73 30.73
C HIS A 336 10.71 -14.02 29.87
N GLN A 337 11.60 -14.75 29.21
CA GLN A 337 12.69 -14.21 28.35
C GLN A 337 12.16 -13.42 27.11
N PHE A 338 11.17 -12.56 27.32
CA PHE A 338 10.56 -11.76 26.30
C PHE A 338 11.11 -10.33 26.32
N VAL A 339 11.83 -9.96 25.27
CA VAL A 339 12.28 -8.60 25.07
C VAL A 339 11.11 -7.77 24.55
N ALA A 340 10.53 -6.92 25.40
CA ALA A 340 9.63 -5.86 24.92
C ALA A 340 10.39 -4.95 23.94
N ARG A 341 9.73 -4.54 22.86
CA ARG A 341 10.27 -3.46 22.02
C ARG A 341 10.50 -2.28 22.96
N ASN A 342 11.75 -1.80 23.00
CA ASN A 342 12.15 -0.73 23.91
C ASN A 342 11.11 0.40 23.92
N THR A 343 10.59 0.75 25.10
CA THR A 343 9.54 1.77 25.28
C THR A 343 9.93 3.14 24.69
N ARG A 344 11.26 3.46 24.64
CA ARG A 344 11.76 4.64 23.91
C ARG A 344 11.58 4.51 22.40
N GLN A 345 11.75 3.31 21.82
CA GLN A 345 11.48 3.04 20.40
C GLN A 345 9.97 3.01 20.13
N TRP A 346 9.17 2.59 21.11
CA TRP A 346 7.72 2.64 20.99
C TRP A 346 7.21 4.09 20.99
N ARG A 347 7.66 4.96 21.90
CA ARG A 347 7.35 6.40 21.87
C ARG A 347 7.78 7.10 20.58
N GLY A 348 8.80 6.61 19.89
CA GLY A 348 9.25 7.15 18.60
C GLY A 348 8.69 6.42 17.36
N LYS A 349 8.01 5.27 17.54
CA LYS A 349 7.30 4.53 16.51
C LYS A 349 5.78 4.61 16.63
N LEU A 350 5.29 5.31 17.63
CA LEU A 350 3.95 5.78 17.63
C LEU A 350 3.77 6.61 16.35
N ILE A 351 3.24 5.91 15.37
CA ILE A 351 2.40 6.38 14.32
C ILE A 351 2.82 7.71 13.73
N GLY A 352 3.07 7.66 12.47
CA GLY A 352 3.20 8.80 11.61
C GLY A 352 3.86 9.99 12.31
N ARG A 353 5.07 10.31 11.97
CA ARG A 353 5.73 11.55 12.40
C ARG A 353 5.01 12.76 11.81
N GLY A 354 3.67 12.70 11.69
CA GLY A 354 2.83 13.79 11.29
C GLY A 354 3.04 14.98 12.23
N HIS A 355 3.13 16.16 11.67
CA HIS A 355 3.24 17.44 12.38
C HIS A 355 2.24 17.53 13.53
N HIS A 356 1.03 17.05 13.33
CA HIS A 356 -0.07 17.02 14.28
C HIS A 356 0.21 16.17 15.55
N TYR A 357 0.95 15.05 15.42
CA TYR A 357 1.33 14.23 16.57
C TYR A 357 2.39 14.91 17.45
N ARG A 358 3.35 15.63 16.84
CA ARG A 358 4.35 16.39 17.62
C ARG A 358 3.69 17.51 18.42
N GLU A 359 2.72 18.22 17.84
CA GLU A 359 1.94 19.26 18.52
C GLU A 359 1.14 18.69 19.69
N LEU A 360 0.44 17.56 19.49
CA LEU A 360 -0.30 16.87 20.55
C LEU A 360 0.61 16.42 21.70
N MET A 361 1.77 15.84 21.42
CA MET A 361 2.71 15.41 22.45
C MET A 361 3.39 16.59 23.14
N THR A 362 3.64 17.69 22.44
CA THR A 362 4.18 18.92 23.03
C THR A 362 3.16 19.58 23.96
N ASN A 363 1.89 19.57 23.59
CA ASN A 363 0.80 20.13 24.40
C ASN A 363 0.50 19.27 25.63
N MET A 364 0.59 17.93 25.54
CA MET A 364 0.46 17.04 26.71
C MET A 364 1.66 17.13 27.66
N ALA A 365 2.87 17.34 27.15
CA ALA A 365 4.06 17.53 27.99
C ALA A 365 4.09 18.92 28.67
N ARG A 366 3.31 19.90 28.21
CA ARG A 366 3.16 21.23 28.84
C ARG A 366 2.06 21.27 29.89
N ASN A 367 1.13 20.30 29.87
CA ASN A 367 -0.02 20.24 30.80
C ASN A 367 0.20 19.20 31.93
N ASN A 368 1.37 18.58 32.03
CA ASN A 368 1.88 17.78 33.13
C ASN A 368 3.13 18.48 33.72
#